data_8c50b4dc4143d38c2013b6e781b7d8e2
#
_entry.id   8c50b4dc4143d38c2013b6e781b7d8e2
#
_cell.length_a   1.000
_cell.length_b   1.000
_cell.length_c   1.000
_cell.angle_alpha   90.00
_cell.angle_beta   90.00
_cell.angle_gamma   90.00
#
_symmetry.space_group_name_H-M   'P 1'
#
loop_
_entity.id
_entity.type
_entity.pdbx_description
1 polymer ?
#
loop_
_entity_poly.entity_id
_entity_poly.type
_entity_poly.pdbx_seq_one_letter_code
_entity_poly.pdbx_strand_id
1 'polypeptide(L)'
;HSNLRRQRQMCIRDSPFLLNPEGSYTNEQKKLSSDVFKISKQKDLNAWSGPFVMAGANTRVVRRSEALLTERQKSYGSNFTYQEHSFHTSWIKALFSTLGLGLLGLTLISPFRKIVRSFLRKPGEGPSLEVQENGWFDCKYLVEAEDGKKSLYRMFGKGDPGYKVTSKFAAECALSLLEDPETLPGGSEYGGVLTSASGLGKVLVERLKNADIHFEAL
;
A
#
# COMPACT_ATOMS: atom_id res chain seq x y z
N HIS A 1 -10.64 2.46 -34.40
CA HIS A 1 -11.23 2.14 -33.08
C HIS A 1 -10.30 1.35 -32.14
N SER A 2 -9.38 0.50 -32.64
CA SER A 2 -8.46 -0.30 -31.80
C SER A 2 -7.36 0.53 -31.13
N ASN A 3 -6.85 1.57 -31.77
CA ASN A 3 -5.79 2.42 -31.22
C ASN A 3 -6.30 3.34 -30.10
N LEU A 4 -7.52 3.84 -30.19
CA LEU A 4 -8.16 4.64 -29.13
C LEU A 4 -8.47 3.80 -27.88
N ARG A 5 -8.86 2.52 -28.04
CA ARG A 5 -9.01 1.60 -26.91
C ARG A 5 -7.68 1.27 -26.24
N ARG A 6 -6.60 1.06 -27.00
CA ARG A 6 -5.25 0.83 -26.45
C ARG A 6 -4.70 2.06 -25.74
N GLN A 7 -4.89 3.26 -26.28
CA GLN A 7 -4.50 4.52 -25.62
C GLN A 7 -5.31 4.75 -24.34
N ARG A 8 -6.64 4.55 -24.33
CA ARG A 8 -7.43 4.61 -23.09
C ARG A 8 -6.98 3.59 -22.05
N GLN A 9 -6.71 2.35 -22.44
CA GLN A 9 -6.21 1.32 -21.52
C GLN A 9 -4.81 1.63 -20.97
N MET A 10 -3.90 2.23 -21.76
CA MET A 10 -2.59 2.67 -21.28
C MET A 10 -2.71 3.85 -20.32
N CYS A 11 -3.49 4.89 -20.63
CA CYS A 11 -3.73 6.03 -19.73
C CYS A 11 -4.39 5.63 -18.42
N ILE A 12 -5.26 4.62 -18.44
CA ILE A 12 -5.91 4.09 -17.22
C ILE A 12 -4.89 3.31 -16.37
N ARG A 13 -4.03 2.49 -16.96
CA ARG A 13 -3.02 1.70 -16.24
C ARG A 13 -1.99 2.55 -15.50
N ASP A 14 -1.67 3.72 -16.01
CA ASP A 14 -0.67 4.62 -15.43
C ASP A 14 -1.29 5.66 -14.47
N SER A 15 -2.61 5.63 -14.28
CA SER A 15 -3.27 6.57 -13.38
C SER A 15 -3.00 6.23 -11.91
N PRO A 16 -2.58 7.22 -11.08
CA PRO A 16 -2.53 7.05 -9.63
C PRO A 16 -3.88 6.69 -9.00
N PHE A 17 -4.99 6.92 -9.71
CA PHE A 17 -6.37 6.67 -9.29
C PHE A 17 -7.07 5.57 -10.11
N LEU A 18 -6.30 4.58 -10.59
CA LEU A 18 -6.79 3.50 -11.46
C LEU A 18 -8.04 2.79 -10.92
N LEU A 19 -8.13 2.62 -9.61
CA LEU A 19 -9.22 1.89 -8.94
C LEU A 19 -10.38 2.78 -8.51
N ASN A 20 -10.25 4.09 -8.65
CA ASN A 20 -11.27 5.04 -8.24
C ASN A 20 -12.36 5.23 -9.31
N PRO A 21 -13.61 5.55 -8.91
CA PRO A 21 -14.63 5.99 -9.84
C PRO A 21 -14.20 7.25 -10.60
N GLU A 22 -14.68 7.40 -11.84
CA GLU A 22 -14.45 8.62 -12.61
C GLU A 22 -15.05 9.83 -11.87
N GLY A 23 -14.28 10.93 -11.79
CA GLY A 23 -14.72 12.15 -11.12
C GLY A 23 -14.55 12.18 -9.59
N SER A 24 -14.07 11.10 -8.97
CA SER A 24 -13.86 11.04 -7.51
C SER A 24 -12.58 11.73 -7.02
N TYR A 25 -11.85 12.43 -7.89
CA TYR A 25 -10.60 13.11 -7.56
C TYR A 25 -10.35 14.31 -8.47
N THR A 26 -9.62 15.30 -7.94
CA THR A 26 -9.24 16.51 -8.67
C THR A 26 -7.91 16.34 -9.42
N ASN A 27 -7.63 17.24 -10.37
CA ASN A 27 -6.32 17.27 -11.04
C ASN A 27 -5.17 17.59 -10.07
N GLU A 28 -5.42 18.35 -9.02
CA GLU A 28 -4.45 18.66 -7.98
C GLU A 28 -4.13 17.42 -7.15
N GLN A 29 -5.14 16.71 -6.66
CA GLN A 29 -4.97 15.42 -5.98
C GLN A 29 -4.18 14.42 -6.85
N LYS A 30 -4.47 14.36 -8.16
CA LYS A 30 -3.73 13.50 -9.09
C LYS A 30 -2.26 13.86 -9.17
N LYS A 31 -1.92 15.15 -9.19
CA LYS A 31 -0.53 15.63 -9.22
C LYS A 31 0.20 15.32 -7.92
N LEU A 32 -0.40 15.61 -6.77
CA LEU A 32 0.16 15.40 -5.44
C LEU A 32 0.26 13.91 -5.05
N SER A 33 -0.60 13.07 -5.65
CA SER A 33 -0.62 11.62 -5.42
C SER A 33 0.21 10.83 -6.44
N SER A 34 1.11 11.47 -7.20
CA SER A 34 1.99 10.76 -8.13
C SER A 34 2.96 9.84 -7.40
N ASP A 35 3.33 8.73 -8.05
CA ASP A 35 4.31 7.80 -7.48
C ASP A 35 5.67 8.48 -7.34
N VAL A 36 6.37 8.16 -6.26
CA VAL A 36 7.64 8.80 -5.91
C VAL A 36 8.80 8.01 -6.50
N PHE A 37 9.63 8.69 -7.30
CA PHE A 37 10.84 8.13 -7.89
C PHE A 37 12.13 8.83 -7.43
N LYS A 38 11.99 9.94 -6.69
CA LYS A 38 13.13 10.76 -6.24
C LYS A 38 13.54 10.40 -4.82
N ILE A 39 14.85 10.43 -4.58
CA ILE A 39 15.40 10.35 -3.23
C ILE A 39 15.28 11.75 -2.60
N SER A 40 14.73 11.82 -1.39
CA SER A 40 14.58 13.06 -0.64
C SER A 40 14.83 12.86 0.85
N LYS A 41 15.26 13.92 1.54
CA LYS A 41 15.39 13.90 3.00
C LYS A 41 14.05 14.26 3.64
N GLN A 42 13.55 13.38 4.47
CA GLN A 42 12.33 13.58 5.26
C GLN A 42 12.72 14.11 6.63
N LYS A 43 12.56 15.41 6.83
CA LYS A 43 13.00 16.09 8.06
C LYS A 43 12.25 15.59 9.29
N ASP A 44 10.93 15.41 9.19
CA ASP A 44 10.07 14.98 10.29
C ASP A 44 10.41 13.56 10.80
N LEU A 45 10.97 12.71 9.94
CA LEU A 45 11.36 11.33 10.27
C LEU A 45 12.87 11.16 10.43
N ASN A 46 13.66 12.24 10.24
CA ASN A 46 15.12 12.22 10.21
C ASN A 46 15.70 11.06 9.36
N ALA A 47 15.08 10.81 8.20
CA ALA A 47 15.41 9.69 7.33
C ALA A 47 15.51 10.13 5.87
N TRP A 48 16.15 9.31 5.04
CA TRP A 48 16.14 9.45 3.59
C TRP A 48 15.05 8.57 3.01
N SER A 49 14.21 9.14 2.14
CA SER A 49 13.16 8.40 1.44
C SER A 49 13.56 8.13 0.00
N GLY A 50 13.10 7.00 -0.51
CA GLY A 50 13.21 6.60 -1.91
C GLY A 50 11.94 5.89 -2.39
N PRO A 51 11.91 5.45 -3.65
CA PRO A 51 10.77 4.71 -4.20
C PRO A 51 10.56 3.39 -3.44
N PHE A 52 9.29 3.02 -3.27
CA PHE A 52 8.89 1.76 -2.64
C PHE A 52 8.27 0.83 -3.68
N VAL A 53 8.72 -0.42 -3.73
CA VAL A 53 8.32 -1.38 -4.77
C VAL A 53 6.81 -1.62 -4.83
N MET A 54 6.13 -1.65 -3.68
CA MET A 54 4.69 -1.91 -3.60
C MET A 54 3.84 -0.65 -3.71
N ALA A 55 4.43 0.55 -3.73
CA ALA A 55 3.69 1.82 -3.80
C ALA A 55 2.71 1.85 -4.98
N GLY A 56 3.11 1.31 -6.13
CA GLY A 56 2.27 1.23 -7.32
C GLY A 56 0.97 0.44 -7.15
N ALA A 57 0.92 -0.53 -6.24
CA ALA A 57 -0.28 -1.28 -5.90
C ALA A 57 -1.01 -0.67 -4.69
N ASN A 58 -0.29 -0.46 -3.60
CA ASN A 58 -0.86 -0.07 -2.31
C ASN A 58 -1.56 1.30 -2.37
N THR A 59 -0.91 2.29 -3.00
CA THR A 59 -1.46 3.65 -3.07
C THR A 59 -2.81 3.70 -3.80
N ARG A 60 -3.02 2.84 -4.80
CA ARG A 60 -4.31 2.73 -5.52
C ARG A 60 -5.41 2.20 -4.60
N VAL A 61 -5.08 1.20 -3.76
CA VAL A 61 -6.04 0.63 -2.79
C VAL A 61 -6.41 1.65 -1.72
N VAL A 62 -5.44 2.40 -1.19
CA VAL A 62 -5.71 3.45 -0.18
C VAL A 62 -6.59 4.56 -0.76
N ARG A 63 -6.31 5.03 -1.97
CA ARG A 63 -7.15 6.05 -2.65
C ARG A 63 -8.54 5.52 -2.99
N ARG A 64 -8.66 4.24 -3.36
CA ARG A 64 -9.95 3.58 -3.53
C ARG A 64 -10.73 3.55 -2.21
N SER A 65 -10.05 3.31 -1.09
CA SER A 65 -10.68 3.36 0.24
C SER A 65 -11.28 4.72 0.52
N GLU A 66 -10.56 5.80 0.24
CA GLU A 66 -11.05 7.18 0.39
C GLU A 66 -12.30 7.43 -0.47
N ALA A 67 -12.28 7.04 -1.75
CA ALA A 67 -13.45 7.20 -2.62
C ALA A 67 -14.68 6.49 -2.07
N LEU A 68 -14.56 5.23 -1.63
CA LEU A 68 -15.64 4.46 -1.04
C LEU A 68 -16.14 5.05 0.30
N LEU A 69 -15.23 5.59 1.10
CA LEU A 69 -15.60 6.24 2.37
C LEU A 69 -16.28 7.59 2.14
N THR A 70 -15.86 8.34 1.12
CA THR A 70 -16.49 9.60 0.72
C THR A 70 -17.93 9.39 0.28
N GLU A 71 -18.23 8.36 -0.50
CA GLU A 71 -19.60 7.98 -0.87
C GLU A 71 -20.51 7.76 0.36
N ARG A 72 -19.92 7.40 1.50
CA ARG A 72 -20.59 7.15 2.77
C ARG A 72 -20.46 8.29 3.79
N GLN A 73 -20.03 9.47 3.36
CA GLN A 73 -19.81 10.64 4.22
C GLN A 73 -18.82 10.37 5.37
N LYS A 74 -17.83 9.50 5.16
CA LYS A 74 -16.76 9.14 6.10
C LYS A 74 -15.37 9.41 5.52
N SER A 75 -15.25 10.42 4.66
CA SER A 75 -13.99 10.85 4.03
C SER A 75 -12.88 11.12 5.05
N TYR A 76 -11.64 10.90 4.65
CA TYR A 76 -10.46 11.32 5.41
C TYR A 76 -10.21 12.84 5.32
N GLY A 77 -10.83 13.53 4.36
CA GLY A 77 -10.72 14.97 4.14
C GLY A 77 -10.89 15.35 2.67
N SER A 78 -11.27 16.61 2.42
CA SER A 78 -11.60 17.10 1.06
C SER A 78 -10.43 17.03 0.08
N ASN A 79 -9.19 17.16 0.57
CA ASN A 79 -7.96 17.17 -0.22
C ASN A 79 -7.05 15.98 0.08
N PHE A 80 -7.62 14.84 0.43
CA PHE A 80 -6.84 13.65 0.78
C PHE A 80 -5.86 13.26 -0.33
N THR A 81 -4.60 13.14 0.04
CA THR A 81 -3.51 12.64 -0.82
C THR A 81 -2.73 11.56 -0.08
N TYR A 82 -2.15 10.62 -0.80
CA TYR A 82 -1.41 9.53 -0.21
C TYR A 82 -0.23 9.11 -1.07
N GLN A 83 0.93 8.94 -0.44
CA GLN A 83 2.16 8.45 -1.07
C GLN A 83 2.84 7.43 -0.17
N GLU A 84 3.61 6.52 -0.76
CA GLU A 84 4.45 5.56 -0.04
C GLU A 84 5.91 5.69 -0.43
N HIS A 85 6.77 5.52 0.57
CA HIS A 85 8.21 5.63 0.45
C HIS A 85 8.91 4.47 1.16
N SER A 86 10.07 4.06 0.67
CA SER A 86 11.04 3.31 1.47
C SER A 86 11.90 4.28 2.29
N PHE A 87 12.22 3.94 3.55
CA PHE A 87 13.06 4.77 4.40
C PHE A 87 14.43 4.14 4.64
N HIS A 88 15.45 5.01 4.66
CA HIS A 88 16.86 4.64 4.80
C HIS A 88 17.57 5.59 5.77
N THR A 89 18.51 5.06 6.51
CA THR A 89 19.32 5.84 7.49
C THR A 89 20.33 6.78 6.82
N SER A 90 20.66 6.54 5.53
CA SER A 90 21.59 7.40 4.78
C SER A 90 21.18 7.53 3.31
N TRP A 91 21.63 8.62 2.67
CA TRP A 91 21.43 8.84 1.24
C TRP A 91 22.01 7.73 0.37
N ILE A 92 23.18 7.21 0.75
CA ILE A 92 23.84 6.12 0.03
C ILE A 92 22.97 4.86 0.01
N LYS A 93 22.38 4.49 1.16
CA LYS A 93 21.46 3.34 1.23
C LYS A 93 20.21 3.56 0.39
N ALA A 94 19.65 4.78 0.40
CA ALA A 94 18.52 5.13 -0.45
C ALA A 94 18.87 5.02 -1.95
N LEU A 95 20.07 5.46 -2.34
CA LEU A 95 20.57 5.36 -3.71
C LEU A 95 20.69 3.89 -4.16
N PHE A 96 21.35 3.05 -3.38
CA PHE A 96 21.50 1.62 -3.72
C PHE A 96 20.14 0.91 -3.79
N SER A 97 19.21 1.22 -2.88
CA SER A 97 17.86 0.69 -2.93
C SER A 97 17.13 1.10 -4.21
N THR A 98 17.23 2.38 -4.58
CA THR A 98 16.61 2.92 -5.80
C THR A 98 17.20 2.31 -7.07
N LEU A 99 18.53 2.17 -7.13
CA LEU A 99 19.22 1.52 -8.26
C LEU A 99 18.84 0.04 -8.36
N GLY A 100 18.77 -0.67 -7.22
CA GLY A 100 18.33 -2.06 -7.16
C GLY A 100 16.91 -2.25 -7.67
N LEU A 101 16.00 -1.34 -7.29
CA LEU A 101 14.62 -1.35 -7.80
C LEU A 101 14.56 -1.06 -9.31
N GLY A 102 15.37 -0.11 -9.80
CA GLY A 102 15.51 0.16 -11.23
C GLY A 102 16.03 -1.04 -12.01
N LEU A 103 17.07 -1.72 -11.48
CA LEU A 103 17.60 -2.94 -12.07
C LEU A 103 16.55 -4.06 -12.09
N LEU A 104 15.80 -4.25 -10.99
CA LEU A 104 14.68 -5.18 -10.93
C LEU A 104 13.64 -4.86 -12.01
N GLY A 105 13.29 -3.59 -12.21
CA GLY A 105 12.40 -3.15 -13.29
C GLY A 105 12.92 -3.52 -14.69
N LEU A 106 14.22 -3.35 -14.94
CA LEU A 106 14.86 -3.74 -16.20
C LEU A 106 14.78 -5.24 -16.45
N THR A 107 14.81 -6.06 -15.39
CA THR A 107 14.72 -7.53 -15.51
C THR A 107 13.34 -8.00 -15.99
N LEU A 108 12.31 -7.17 -15.85
CA LEU A 108 10.96 -7.46 -16.34
C LEU A 108 10.84 -7.22 -17.85
N ILE A 109 11.80 -6.52 -18.47
CA ILE A 109 11.83 -6.21 -19.90
C ILE A 109 12.62 -7.30 -20.64
N SER A 110 12.05 -7.84 -21.71
CA SER A 110 12.76 -8.77 -22.62
C SER A 110 13.97 -8.05 -23.28
N PRO A 111 15.17 -8.68 -23.40
CA PRO A 111 15.48 -10.11 -23.27
C PRO A 111 15.91 -10.58 -21.86
N PHE A 112 16.18 -9.67 -20.95
CA PHE A 112 16.75 -9.98 -19.60
C PHE A 112 15.82 -10.87 -18.75
N ARG A 113 14.51 -10.82 -18.99
CA ARG A 113 13.52 -11.63 -18.28
C ARG A 113 13.83 -13.14 -18.29
N LYS A 114 14.35 -13.67 -19.39
CA LYS A 114 14.67 -15.11 -19.48
C LYS A 114 15.83 -15.49 -18.58
N ILE A 115 16.87 -14.64 -18.49
CA ILE A 115 18.05 -14.85 -17.68
C ILE A 115 17.69 -14.75 -16.20
N VAL A 116 16.97 -13.69 -15.82
CA VAL A 116 16.59 -13.47 -14.40
C VAL A 116 15.63 -14.54 -13.90
N ARG A 117 14.72 -15.02 -14.74
CA ARG A 117 13.79 -16.08 -14.38
C ARG A 117 14.48 -17.38 -13.92
N SER A 118 15.69 -17.66 -14.41
CA SER A 118 16.46 -18.83 -13.99
C SER A 118 17.03 -18.71 -12.56
N PHE A 119 17.17 -17.46 -12.05
CA PHE A 119 17.62 -17.16 -10.69
C PHE A 119 16.48 -16.92 -9.69
N LEU A 120 15.25 -16.73 -10.20
CA LEU A 120 14.09 -16.57 -9.33
C LEU A 120 13.59 -17.95 -8.86
N ARG A 121 13.02 -17.97 -7.66
CA ARG A 121 12.35 -19.14 -7.12
C ARG A 121 11.23 -19.58 -8.05
N LYS A 122 11.00 -20.88 -8.11
CA LYS A 122 9.91 -21.41 -8.93
C LYS A 122 8.55 -20.98 -8.37
N PRO A 123 7.51 -20.86 -9.21
CA PRO A 123 6.16 -20.66 -8.72
C PRO A 123 5.78 -21.72 -7.68
N GLY A 124 5.27 -21.30 -6.53
CA GLY A 124 4.95 -22.16 -5.40
C GLY A 124 6.07 -22.32 -4.36
N GLU A 125 7.29 -21.87 -4.64
CA GLU A 125 8.40 -21.87 -3.68
C GLU A 125 8.43 -20.52 -2.93
N GLY A 126 7.99 -20.53 -1.67
CA GLY A 126 8.12 -19.40 -0.73
C GLY A 126 9.51 -19.31 -0.09
N PRO A 127 9.75 -18.29 0.76
CA PRO A 127 10.94 -18.24 1.62
C PRO A 127 10.93 -19.43 2.60
N SER A 128 12.12 -19.81 3.12
CA SER A 128 12.21 -20.86 4.15
C SER A 128 11.42 -20.47 5.39
N LEU A 129 10.98 -21.44 6.17
CA LEU A 129 10.26 -21.21 7.43
C LEU A 129 11.07 -20.31 8.36
N GLU A 130 12.38 -20.48 8.44
CA GLU A 130 13.26 -19.62 9.23
C GLU A 130 13.18 -18.13 8.80
N VAL A 131 13.19 -17.86 7.51
CA VAL A 131 13.04 -16.50 6.98
C VAL A 131 11.63 -15.94 7.26
N GLN A 132 10.61 -16.80 7.16
CA GLN A 132 9.23 -16.38 7.46
C GLN A 132 9.05 -16.05 8.96
N GLU A 133 9.66 -16.82 9.86
CA GLU A 133 9.55 -16.62 11.31
C GLU A 133 10.38 -15.44 11.81
N ASN A 134 11.61 -15.29 11.31
CA ASN A 134 12.54 -14.22 11.74
C ASN A 134 12.35 -12.90 10.98
N GLY A 135 11.46 -12.84 10.02
CA GLY A 135 11.08 -11.61 9.34
C GLY A 135 10.43 -10.60 10.27
N TRP A 136 10.36 -9.37 9.84
CA TRP A 136 9.65 -8.29 10.53
C TRP A 136 9.23 -7.21 9.53
N PHE A 137 8.27 -6.38 9.92
CA PHE A 137 7.91 -5.17 9.19
C PHE A 137 7.70 -4.00 10.15
N ASP A 138 7.92 -2.80 9.66
CA ASP A 138 7.77 -1.54 10.39
C ASP A 138 7.30 -0.46 9.42
N CYS A 139 6.05 -0.06 9.53
CA CYS A 139 5.42 0.97 8.71
C CYS A 139 5.14 2.20 9.55
N LYS A 140 5.60 3.37 9.11
CA LYS A 140 5.34 4.66 9.73
C LYS A 140 4.40 5.48 8.85
N TYR A 141 3.39 6.06 9.46
CA TYR A 141 2.37 6.86 8.80
C TYR A 141 2.46 8.29 9.33
N LEU A 142 3.02 9.18 8.52
CA LEU A 142 2.99 10.62 8.80
C LEU A 142 1.70 11.19 8.21
N VAL A 143 0.84 11.68 9.07
CA VAL A 143 -0.41 12.34 8.71
C VAL A 143 -0.25 13.83 8.92
N GLU A 144 -0.56 14.62 7.89
CA GLU A 144 -0.60 16.07 7.95
C GLU A 144 -2.04 16.54 7.68
N ALA A 145 -2.61 17.26 8.63
CA ALA A 145 -3.94 17.83 8.51
C ALA A 145 -3.90 19.18 7.75
N GLU A 146 -5.05 19.64 7.26
CA GLU A 146 -5.15 20.91 6.51
C GLU A 146 -4.70 22.14 7.34
N ASP A 147 -4.80 22.08 8.67
CA ASP A 147 -4.30 23.11 9.60
C ASP A 147 -2.79 23.02 9.85
N GLY A 148 -2.08 22.12 9.15
CA GLY A 148 -0.64 21.91 9.27
C GLY A 148 -0.21 21.06 10.48
N LYS A 149 -1.14 20.58 11.29
CA LYS A 149 -0.82 19.65 12.38
C LYS A 149 -0.37 18.30 11.83
N LYS A 150 0.66 17.75 12.45
CA LYS A 150 1.23 16.46 12.08
C LYS A 150 1.04 15.45 13.21
N SER A 151 0.74 14.24 12.82
CA SER A 151 0.68 13.08 13.70
C SER A 151 1.44 11.94 13.07
N LEU A 152 2.15 11.19 13.90
CA LEU A 152 2.93 10.05 13.46
C LEU A 152 2.39 8.78 14.12
N TYR A 153 2.10 7.80 13.28
CA TYR A 153 1.64 6.48 13.71
C TYR A 153 2.59 5.41 13.20
N ARG A 154 2.59 4.27 13.88
CA ARG A 154 3.41 3.13 13.51
C ARG A 154 2.58 1.85 13.55
N MET A 155 2.79 0.98 12.57
CA MET A 155 2.29 -0.39 12.54
C MET A 155 3.48 -1.33 12.35
N PHE A 156 3.66 -2.31 13.23
CA PHE A 156 4.79 -3.23 13.15
C PHE A 156 4.44 -4.61 13.68
N GLY A 157 5.26 -5.60 13.34
CA GLY A 157 5.08 -6.95 13.81
C GLY A 157 6.21 -7.89 13.38
N LYS A 158 6.21 -9.10 13.96
CA LYS A 158 7.12 -10.18 13.60
C LYS A 158 6.52 -11.02 12.47
N GLY A 159 7.41 -11.59 11.67
CA GLY A 159 7.11 -12.43 10.52
C GLY A 159 7.41 -11.72 9.21
N ASP A 160 7.73 -12.51 8.20
CA ASP A 160 7.94 -12.01 6.84
C ASP A 160 6.67 -11.36 6.29
N PRO A 161 6.72 -10.10 5.85
CA PRO A 161 5.54 -9.39 5.35
C PRO A 161 5.01 -9.95 4.01
N GLY A 162 5.85 -10.66 3.26
CA GLY A 162 5.45 -11.21 1.95
C GLY A 162 4.58 -12.46 2.05
N TYR A 163 4.74 -13.27 3.10
CA TYR A 163 4.03 -14.54 3.26
C TYR A 163 3.35 -14.66 4.62
N LYS A 164 4.11 -14.77 5.72
CA LYS A 164 3.55 -15.05 7.05
C LYS A 164 2.57 -13.97 7.51
N VAL A 165 2.98 -12.70 7.44
CA VAL A 165 2.12 -11.59 7.86
C VAL A 165 0.95 -11.38 6.90
N THR A 166 1.18 -11.51 5.59
CA THR A 166 0.10 -11.42 4.60
C THR A 166 -0.94 -12.51 4.77
N SER A 167 -0.53 -13.77 5.06
CA SER A 167 -1.50 -14.83 5.33
C SER A 167 -2.30 -14.59 6.61
N LYS A 168 -1.67 -14.04 7.66
CA LYS A 168 -2.36 -13.60 8.88
C LYS A 168 -3.38 -12.51 8.57
N PHE A 169 -3.01 -11.47 7.82
CA PHE A 169 -3.93 -10.43 7.42
C PHE A 169 -5.11 -10.96 6.62
N ALA A 170 -4.88 -11.87 5.67
CA ALA A 170 -5.94 -12.47 4.88
C ALA A 170 -6.90 -13.30 5.75
N ALA A 171 -6.37 -14.07 6.70
CA ALA A 171 -7.17 -14.85 7.65
C ALA A 171 -8.03 -13.94 8.53
N GLU A 172 -7.46 -12.88 9.11
CA GLU A 172 -8.22 -11.94 9.95
C GLU A 172 -9.26 -11.15 9.16
N CYS A 173 -9.00 -10.84 7.89
CA CYS A 173 -10.02 -10.28 7.00
C CYS A 173 -11.20 -11.24 6.80
N ALA A 174 -10.93 -12.53 6.55
CA ALA A 174 -11.97 -13.55 6.37
C ALA A 174 -12.76 -13.77 7.66
N LEU A 175 -12.08 -13.86 8.80
CA LEU A 175 -12.71 -14.00 10.11
C LEU A 175 -13.57 -12.79 10.48
N SER A 176 -13.13 -11.56 10.13
CA SER A 176 -13.95 -10.35 10.32
C SER A 176 -15.29 -10.44 9.58
N LEU A 177 -15.29 -10.98 8.37
CA LEU A 177 -16.52 -11.16 7.59
C LEU A 177 -17.43 -12.26 8.15
N LEU A 178 -16.84 -13.30 8.73
CA LEU A 178 -17.57 -14.46 9.22
C LEU A 178 -18.15 -14.26 10.62
N GLU A 179 -17.35 -13.68 11.53
CA GLU A 179 -17.66 -13.64 12.97
C GLU A 179 -18.26 -12.29 13.40
N ASP A 180 -17.97 -11.21 12.68
CA ASP A 180 -18.34 -9.85 13.08
C ASP A 180 -19.27 -9.10 12.09
N PRO A 181 -20.13 -9.76 11.28
CA PRO A 181 -20.81 -9.12 10.16
C PRO A 181 -21.66 -7.89 10.56
N GLU A 182 -22.27 -7.91 11.72
CA GLU A 182 -23.12 -6.81 12.20
C GLU A 182 -22.32 -5.59 12.70
N THR A 183 -21.05 -5.78 13.05
CA THR A 183 -20.19 -4.70 13.55
C THR A 183 -19.31 -4.08 12.46
N LEU A 184 -19.34 -4.64 11.26
CA LEU A 184 -18.61 -4.11 10.11
C LEU A 184 -19.11 -2.70 9.74
N PRO A 185 -18.24 -1.86 9.12
CA PRO A 185 -18.64 -0.57 8.62
C PRO A 185 -19.78 -0.65 7.59
N GLY A 186 -21.01 -0.49 8.00
CA GLY A 186 -22.22 -0.59 7.16
C GLY A 186 -23.05 -1.83 7.38
N GLY A 187 -22.66 -2.66 8.34
CA GLY A 187 -23.40 -3.88 8.71
C GLY A 187 -23.42 -4.94 7.60
N SER A 188 -24.26 -5.94 7.80
CA SER A 188 -24.45 -7.05 6.84
C SER A 188 -25.04 -6.65 5.49
N GLU A 189 -25.69 -5.49 5.40
CA GLU A 189 -26.30 -4.97 4.16
C GLU A 189 -25.30 -4.30 3.20
N TYR A 190 -24.08 -4.00 3.65
CA TYR A 190 -23.08 -3.32 2.86
C TYR A 190 -22.07 -4.31 2.25
N GLY A 191 -22.25 -4.61 0.98
CA GLY A 191 -21.43 -5.54 0.23
C GLY A 191 -20.86 -4.95 -1.07
N GLY A 192 -20.04 -5.74 -1.76
CA GLY A 192 -19.46 -5.39 -3.05
C GLY A 192 -17.96 -5.58 -3.11
N VAL A 193 -17.29 -4.93 -4.09
CA VAL A 193 -15.83 -4.92 -4.23
C VAL A 193 -15.27 -3.79 -3.36
N LEU A 194 -15.01 -4.10 -2.11
CA LEU A 194 -14.55 -3.18 -1.08
C LEU A 194 -13.04 -3.31 -0.84
N THR A 195 -12.48 -2.34 -0.14
CA THR A 195 -11.13 -2.43 0.43
C THR A 195 -11.22 -2.82 1.92
N SER A 196 -10.14 -3.31 2.50
CA SER A 196 -10.11 -3.65 3.93
C SER A 196 -10.49 -2.47 4.83
N ALA A 197 -10.09 -1.24 4.49
CA ALA A 197 -10.46 -0.07 5.26
C ALA A 197 -11.97 0.26 5.15
N SER A 198 -12.55 0.20 3.95
CA SER A 198 -13.96 0.55 3.74
C SER A 198 -14.92 -0.56 4.17
N GLY A 199 -14.53 -1.83 4.07
CA GLY A 199 -15.38 -2.98 4.38
C GLY A 199 -15.21 -3.52 5.80
N LEU A 200 -14.00 -3.46 6.37
CA LEU A 200 -13.69 -4.06 7.68
C LEU A 200 -13.36 -3.02 8.75
N GLY A 201 -12.72 -1.92 8.37
CA GLY A 201 -12.46 -0.77 9.25
C GLY A 201 -11.83 -1.13 10.59
N LYS A 202 -12.41 -0.64 11.68
CA LYS A 202 -11.89 -0.83 13.06
C LYS A 202 -11.96 -2.29 13.52
N VAL A 203 -12.92 -3.08 13.03
CA VAL A 203 -13.04 -4.50 13.38
C VAL A 203 -11.74 -5.23 13.03
N LEU A 204 -11.24 -5.04 11.81
CA LEU A 204 -9.99 -5.65 11.39
C LEU A 204 -8.80 -5.15 12.24
N VAL A 205 -8.75 -3.86 12.58
CA VAL A 205 -7.66 -3.32 13.42
C VAL A 205 -7.61 -4.01 14.78
N GLU A 206 -8.75 -4.20 15.45
CA GLU A 206 -8.79 -4.89 16.76
C GLU A 206 -8.43 -6.37 16.64
N ARG A 207 -8.88 -7.05 15.57
CA ARG A 207 -8.48 -8.44 15.32
C ARG A 207 -6.98 -8.55 15.07
N LEU A 208 -6.40 -7.64 14.30
CA LEU A 208 -4.95 -7.62 14.04
C LEU A 208 -4.13 -7.37 15.32
N LYS A 209 -4.62 -6.52 16.24
CA LYS A 209 -3.97 -6.34 17.55
C LYS A 209 -3.95 -7.66 18.35
N ASN A 210 -5.05 -8.40 18.34
CA ASN A 210 -5.13 -9.71 18.99
C ASN A 210 -4.26 -10.78 18.32
N ALA A 211 -3.89 -10.54 17.05
CA ALA A 211 -3.01 -11.39 16.25
C ALA A 211 -1.54 -10.89 16.23
N ASP A 212 -1.09 -10.18 17.29
CA ASP A 212 0.28 -9.68 17.49
C ASP A 212 0.75 -8.69 16.41
N ILE A 213 -0.15 -7.87 15.88
CA ILE A 213 0.19 -6.71 15.07
C ILE A 213 0.03 -5.47 15.95
N HIS A 214 1.09 -4.71 16.10
CA HIS A 214 1.14 -3.57 17.00
C HIS A 214 0.86 -2.26 16.28
N PHE A 215 0.09 -1.38 16.93
CA PHE A 215 -0.26 -0.05 16.46
C PHE A 215 0.07 0.96 17.55
N GLU A 216 0.87 1.98 17.22
CA GLU A 216 1.33 3.01 18.17
C GLU A 216 1.10 4.41 17.57
N ALA A 217 0.74 5.37 18.41
CA ALA A 217 0.88 6.80 18.15
C ALA A 217 2.26 7.24 18.70
N LEU A 218 3.07 7.93 17.91
CA LEU A 218 4.45 8.33 18.23
C LEU A 218 4.54 9.82 18.53
#